data_708ab83cb8389f621b39870fce7097d5
#
_entry.id   708ab83cb8389f621b39870fce7097d5
#
_cell.length_a   1.000
_cell.length_b   1.000
_cell.length_c   1.000
_cell.angle_alpha   90.00
_cell.angle_beta   90.00
_cell.angle_gamma   90.00
#
_symmetry.space_group_name_H-M   'P 1'
#
loop_
_entity.id
_entity.type
_entity.pdbx_description
1 polymer ?
#
loop_
_entity_poly.entity_id
_entity_poly.type
_entity_poly.pdbx_seq_one_letter_code
_entity_poly.pdbx_strand_id
1 'polypeptide(L)'
;MKKTLLLTTIGVLFSCSNNNPITEQEVRDTILGMFDSFSVESDSKDNFYNFVTDDYILYEMGKAMTAADFIEFANSFGTIEDDWVISDMKFSIDKNSAHTYFKNKGRFVTLNNGKKELHNYEWLESAYLVRVNGKLKIKFYFSDTVNQSTEVIQ
;
A
#
# COMPACT_ATOMS: atom_id res chain seq x y z
N MET A 1 -32.01 -37.05 49.31
CA MET A 1 -31.99 -36.53 47.93
C MET A 1 -31.23 -35.22 47.90
N LYS A 2 -29.94 -35.22 47.49
CA LYS A 2 -29.11 -34.01 47.37
C LYS A 2 -29.21 -33.46 45.96
N LYS A 3 -29.79 -32.25 45.79
CA LYS A 3 -29.84 -31.55 44.53
C LYS A 3 -28.53 -30.79 44.31
N THR A 4 -27.72 -31.23 43.35
CA THR A 4 -26.49 -30.56 42.91
C THR A 4 -26.88 -29.47 41.93
N LEU A 5 -26.65 -28.20 42.28
CA LEU A 5 -26.86 -27.03 41.43
C LEU A 5 -25.60 -26.82 40.55
N LEU A 6 -25.74 -27.08 39.27
CA LEU A 6 -24.68 -26.84 38.27
C LEU A 6 -24.67 -25.35 37.86
N LEU A 7 -23.67 -24.62 38.32
CA LEU A 7 -23.49 -23.19 37.98
C LEU A 7 -22.72 -23.10 36.69
N THR A 8 -23.41 -22.80 35.54
CA THR A 8 -22.79 -22.61 34.22
C THR A 8 -22.26 -21.17 34.15
N THR A 9 -20.94 -21.00 34.25
CA THR A 9 -20.29 -19.69 34.07
C THR A 9 -20.16 -19.40 32.56
N ILE A 10 -20.99 -18.48 32.04
CA ILE A 10 -20.88 -17.97 30.68
C ILE A 10 -19.72 -16.98 30.64
N GLY A 11 -18.58 -17.40 30.13
CA GLY A 11 -17.45 -16.53 29.84
C GLY A 11 -17.78 -15.60 28.68
N VAL A 12 -18.04 -14.33 28.96
CA VAL A 12 -18.17 -13.30 27.92
C VAL A 12 -16.75 -12.94 27.45
N LEU A 13 -16.40 -13.45 26.27
CA LEU A 13 -15.18 -13.02 25.57
C LEU A 13 -15.39 -11.58 25.08
N PHE A 14 -14.88 -10.60 25.83
CA PHE A 14 -14.69 -9.25 25.33
C PHE A 14 -13.63 -9.30 24.23
N SER A 15 -14.06 -9.35 22.99
CA SER A 15 -13.18 -9.02 21.85
C SER A 15 -12.85 -7.52 21.97
N CYS A 16 -11.68 -7.21 22.52
CA CYS A 16 -11.12 -5.87 22.45
C CYS A 16 -10.81 -5.57 20.98
N SER A 17 -11.76 -4.97 20.27
CA SER A 17 -11.40 -4.27 19.03
C SER A 17 -10.50 -3.09 19.44
N ASN A 18 -9.26 -3.05 18.97
CA ASN A 18 -8.38 -1.90 19.09
C ASN A 18 -9.03 -0.73 18.33
N ASN A 19 -9.86 0.04 19.02
CA ASN A 19 -10.53 1.23 18.51
C ASN A 19 -9.65 2.48 18.64
N ASN A 20 -8.33 2.34 18.53
CA ASN A 20 -7.45 3.50 18.49
C ASN A 20 -7.78 4.35 17.25
N PRO A 21 -7.89 5.68 17.39
CA PRO A 21 -8.11 6.56 16.25
C PRO A 21 -6.96 6.39 15.25
N ILE A 22 -7.28 6.50 13.96
CA ILE A 22 -6.27 6.56 12.90
C ILE A 22 -5.46 7.83 13.10
N THR A 23 -4.14 7.75 12.92
CA THR A 23 -3.23 8.90 13.00
C THR A 23 -2.59 9.17 11.64
N GLU A 24 -2.12 10.41 11.43
CA GLU A 24 -1.36 10.76 10.22
C GLU A 24 -0.10 9.88 10.07
N GLN A 25 0.54 9.54 11.20
CA GLN A 25 1.72 8.67 11.19
C GLN A 25 1.36 7.25 10.71
N GLU A 26 0.25 6.68 11.19
CA GLU A 26 -0.20 5.36 10.76
C GLU A 26 -0.54 5.34 9.25
N VAL A 27 -1.17 6.41 8.72
CA VAL A 27 -1.42 6.54 7.28
C VAL A 27 -0.11 6.61 6.51
N ARG A 28 0.82 7.44 6.96
CA ARG A 28 2.16 7.58 6.35
C ARG A 28 2.90 6.26 6.32
N ASP A 29 2.97 5.56 7.45
CA ASP A 29 3.66 4.27 7.57
C ASP A 29 3.04 3.20 6.66
N THR A 30 1.71 3.22 6.51
CA THR A 30 1.01 2.30 5.60
C THR A 30 1.38 2.58 4.13
N ILE A 31 1.43 3.85 3.72
CA ILE A 31 1.83 4.24 2.35
C ILE A 31 3.30 3.89 2.10
N LEU A 32 4.21 4.28 2.99
CA LEU A 32 5.64 3.98 2.84
C LEU A 32 5.90 2.48 2.81
N GLY A 33 5.28 1.72 3.74
CA GLY A 33 5.41 0.27 3.76
C GLY A 33 4.88 -0.41 2.50
N MET A 34 3.84 0.14 1.85
CA MET A 34 3.40 -0.34 0.55
C MET A 34 4.51 -0.16 -0.50
N PHE A 35 5.14 1.03 -0.59
CA PHE A 35 6.24 1.27 -1.54
C PHE A 35 7.44 0.36 -1.25
N ASP A 36 7.85 0.25 0.01
CA ASP A 36 8.95 -0.64 0.41
C ASP A 36 8.67 -2.10 0.04
N SER A 37 7.40 -2.52 0.07
CA SER A 37 7.03 -3.91 -0.20
C SER A 37 7.20 -4.34 -1.65
N PHE A 38 7.14 -3.41 -2.61
CA PHE A 38 7.38 -3.71 -4.03
C PHE A 38 8.69 -3.17 -4.58
N SER A 39 9.53 -2.56 -3.74
CA SER A 39 10.92 -2.22 -4.09
C SER A 39 11.73 -3.45 -4.51
N VAL A 40 12.76 -3.25 -5.33
CA VAL A 40 13.69 -4.30 -5.74
C VAL A 40 14.45 -4.92 -4.56
N GLU A 41 14.60 -4.16 -3.47
CA GLU A 41 15.25 -4.61 -2.23
C GLU A 41 14.32 -5.44 -1.32
N SER A 42 13.03 -5.51 -1.63
CA SER A 42 12.07 -6.27 -0.83
C SER A 42 12.33 -7.78 -0.91
N ASP A 43 12.35 -8.46 0.24
CA ASP A 43 12.54 -9.92 0.33
C ASP A 43 11.44 -10.69 -0.42
N SER A 44 10.22 -10.15 -0.48
CA SER A 44 9.09 -10.75 -1.18
C SER A 44 8.05 -9.69 -1.58
N LYS A 45 7.65 -9.71 -2.85
CA LYS A 45 6.55 -8.87 -3.36
C LYS A 45 5.19 -9.23 -2.73
N ASP A 46 5.05 -10.42 -2.15
CA ASP A 46 3.85 -10.82 -1.41
C ASP A 46 3.62 -9.96 -0.16
N ASN A 47 4.66 -9.25 0.33
CA ASN A 47 4.52 -8.29 1.41
C ASN A 47 3.54 -7.15 1.07
N PHE A 48 3.33 -6.84 -0.21
CA PHE A 48 2.34 -5.87 -0.69
C PHE A 48 0.94 -6.13 -0.13
N TYR A 49 0.52 -7.41 -0.07
CA TYR A 49 -0.80 -7.80 0.47
C TYR A 49 -1.00 -7.48 1.96
N ASN A 50 0.06 -7.18 2.70
CA ASN A 50 -0.05 -6.72 4.07
C ASN A 50 -0.62 -5.30 4.16
N PHE A 51 -0.43 -4.47 3.13
CA PHE A 51 -0.78 -3.05 3.09
C PHE A 51 -2.06 -2.75 2.33
N VAL A 52 -2.59 -3.69 1.55
CA VAL A 52 -3.80 -3.50 0.74
C VAL A 52 -4.93 -4.42 1.20
N THR A 53 -6.18 -4.04 0.90
CA THR A 53 -7.36 -4.89 1.16
C THR A 53 -7.48 -5.97 0.08
N ASP A 54 -8.29 -7.01 0.34
CA ASP A 54 -8.53 -8.08 -0.64
C ASP A 54 -9.27 -7.56 -1.90
N ASP A 55 -10.03 -6.47 -1.75
CA ASP A 55 -10.76 -5.79 -2.82
C ASP A 55 -10.06 -4.49 -3.29
N TYR A 56 -8.73 -4.42 -3.09
CA TYR A 56 -7.92 -3.30 -3.55
C TYR A 56 -8.05 -3.06 -5.04
N ILE A 57 -8.11 -1.78 -5.42
CA ILE A 57 -8.10 -1.34 -6.81
C ILE A 57 -7.17 -0.13 -6.98
N LEU A 58 -6.33 -0.18 -7.98
CA LEU A 58 -5.49 0.93 -8.45
C LEU A 58 -6.02 1.45 -9.79
N TYR A 59 -6.12 2.75 -9.92
CA TYR A 59 -6.32 3.41 -11.21
C TYR A 59 -5.05 4.13 -11.60
N GLU A 60 -4.43 3.68 -12.68
CA GLU A 60 -3.22 4.27 -13.24
C GLU A 60 -3.18 4.08 -14.76
N MET A 61 -2.67 5.06 -15.49
CA MET A 61 -2.50 5.03 -16.96
C MET A 61 -3.78 4.62 -17.72
N GLY A 62 -4.95 5.03 -17.21
CA GLY A 62 -6.25 4.70 -17.79
C GLY A 62 -6.70 3.25 -17.58
N LYS A 63 -6.04 2.49 -16.72
CA LYS A 63 -6.37 1.11 -16.36
C LYS A 63 -6.87 1.01 -14.93
N ALA A 64 -7.70 0.00 -14.68
CA ALA A 64 -8.04 -0.47 -13.35
C ALA A 64 -7.30 -1.78 -13.10
N MET A 65 -6.51 -1.84 -12.03
CA MET A 65 -5.67 -3.00 -11.69
C MET A 65 -5.99 -3.49 -10.28
N THR A 66 -6.16 -4.79 -10.13
CA THR A 66 -6.16 -5.44 -8.81
C THR A 66 -4.74 -5.47 -8.24
N ALA A 67 -4.58 -5.90 -6.98
CA ALA A 67 -3.25 -6.09 -6.38
C ALA A 67 -2.37 -7.05 -7.20
N ALA A 68 -2.95 -8.15 -7.69
CA ALA A 68 -2.23 -9.14 -8.52
C ALA A 68 -1.81 -8.54 -9.87
N ASP A 69 -2.72 -7.83 -10.55
CA ASP A 69 -2.42 -7.16 -11.82
C ASP A 69 -1.30 -6.13 -11.67
N PHE A 70 -1.31 -5.37 -10.55
CA PHE A 70 -0.27 -4.37 -10.28
C PHE A 70 1.09 -5.02 -10.04
N ILE A 71 1.17 -6.10 -9.26
CA ILE A 71 2.44 -6.81 -9.02
C ILE A 71 2.98 -7.39 -10.34
N GLU A 72 2.13 -7.99 -11.19
CA GLU A 72 2.53 -8.49 -12.49
C GLU A 72 3.04 -7.36 -13.38
N PHE A 73 2.32 -6.23 -13.42
CA PHE A 73 2.71 -5.04 -14.15
C PHE A 73 4.08 -4.51 -13.69
N ALA A 74 4.27 -4.30 -12.37
CA ALA A 74 5.54 -3.82 -11.81
C ALA A 74 6.71 -4.77 -12.12
N ASN A 75 6.50 -6.09 -12.03
CA ASN A 75 7.52 -7.08 -12.34
C ASN A 75 7.90 -7.11 -13.84
N SER A 76 7.00 -6.67 -14.74
CA SER A 76 7.24 -6.68 -16.19
C SER A 76 8.30 -5.67 -16.65
N PHE A 77 8.63 -4.68 -15.82
CA PHE A 77 9.60 -3.62 -16.20
C PHE A 77 11.06 -4.06 -16.17
N GLY A 78 11.39 -5.16 -15.51
CA GLY A 78 12.79 -5.59 -15.36
C GLY A 78 13.64 -4.59 -14.57
N THR A 79 13.03 -3.94 -13.56
CA THR A 79 13.68 -2.99 -12.67
C THR A 79 14.75 -3.67 -11.83
N ILE A 80 15.96 -3.09 -11.79
CA ILE A 80 17.11 -3.58 -11.03
C ILE A 80 17.55 -2.61 -9.94
N GLU A 81 17.14 -1.33 -10.00
CA GLU A 81 17.32 -0.33 -8.97
C GLU A 81 16.05 0.55 -8.92
N ASP A 82 15.61 0.90 -7.74
CA ASP A 82 14.51 1.86 -7.56
C ASP A 82 14.79 2.81 -6.39
N ASP A 83 14.22 4.01 -6.47
CA ASP A 83 14.23 5.01 -5.41
C ASP A 83 12.95 5.85 -5.49
N TRP A 84 12.42 6.23 -4.32
CA TRP A 84 11.15 6.92 -4.19
C TRP A 84 11.26 8.13 -3.28
N VAL A 85 10.71 9.25 -3.71
CA VAL A 85 10.63 10.48 -2.90
C VAL A 85 9.17 10.92 -2.79
N ILE A 86 8.57 10.63 -1.64
CA ILE A 86 7.21 11.05 -1.32
C ILE A 86 7.24 12.38 -0.58
N SER A 87 6.47 13.35 -1.06
CA SER A 87 6.43 14.71 -0.52
C SER A 87 5.02 15.29 -0.51
N ASP A 88 4.84 16.40 0.22
CA ASP A 88 3.59 17.19 0.30
C ASP A 88 2.36 16.37 0.73
N MET A 89 2.55 15.34 1.54
CA MET A 89 1.46 14.46 1.98
C MET A 89 0.45 15.22 2.85
N LYS A 90 -0.83 15.13 2.48
CA LYS A 90 -1.98 15.70 3.17
C LYS A 90 -2.95 14.61 3.56
N PHE A 91 -3.67 14.81 4.66
CA PHE A 91 -4.53 13.81 5.26
C PHE A 91 -5.92 14.35 5.52
N SER A 92 -6.92 13.48 5.33
CA SER A 92 -8.27 13.64 5.84
C SER A 92 -8.62 12.35 6.56
N ILE A 93 -8.83 12.44 7.89
CA ILE A 93 -8.93 11.25 8.75
C ILE A 93 -10.30 11.24 9.41
N ASP A 94 -11.00 10.12 9.26
CA ASP A 94 -12.25 9.79 9.93
C ASP A 94 -12.03 8.70 11.00
N LYS A 95 -13.10 8.31 11.68
CA LYS A 95 -13.03 7.31 12.75
C LYS A 95 -12.43 5.96 12.30
N ASN A 96 -12.81 5.48 11.11
CA ASN A 96 -12.44 4.14 10.61
C ASN A 96 -11.80 4.14 9.23
N SER A 97 -11.55 5.32 8.66
CA SER A 97 -10.98 5.49 7.33
C SER A 97 -10.11 6.73 7.25
N ALA A 98 -9.25 6.78 6.27
CA ALA A 98 -8.46 7.95 5.95
C ALA A 98 -8.35 8.11 4.43
N HIS A 99 -8.20 9.34 4.00
CA HIS A 99 -7.81 9.69 2.65
C HIS A 99 -6.52 10.49 2.71
N THR A 100 -5.58 10.18 1.84
CA THR A 100 -4.33 10.94 1.70
C THR A 100 -4.07 11.24 0.23
N TYR A 101 -3.40 12.35 -0.03
CA TYR A 101 -2.88 12.68 -1.36
C TYR A 101 -1.50 13.32 -1.21
N PHE A 102 -0.64 13.12 -2.22
CA PHE A 102 0.77 13.48 -2.16
C PHE A 102 1.40 13.54 -3.55
N LYS A 103 2.62 14.07 -3.59
CA LYS A 103 3.50 13.98 -4.75
C LYS A 103 4.48 12.85 -4.56
N ASN A 104 4.75 12.12 -5.62
CA ASN A 104 5.75 11.07 -5.65
C ASN A 104 6.70 11.27 -6.83
N LYS A 105 7.98 11.03 -6.60
CA LYS A 105 9.01 10.94 -7.63
C LYS A 105 9.66 9.57 -7.55
N GLY A 106 9.73 8.90 -8.66
CA GLY A 106 10.37 7.60 -8.77
C GLY A 106 11.55 7.66 -9.75
N ARG A 107 12.65 7.03 -9.37
CA ARG A 107 13.81 6.78 -10.20
C ARG A 107 14.01 5.28 -10.31
N PHE A 108 14.02 4.76 -11.53
CA PHE A 108 14.16 3.33 -11.79
C PHE A 108 15.27 3.07 -12.79
N VAL A 109 16.09 2.07 -12.53
CA VAL A 109 16.97 1.51 -13.55
C VAL A 109 16.43 0.15 -13.99
N THR A 110 16.19 0.01 -15.28
CA THR A 110 15.76 -1.27 -15.87
C THR A 110 16.87 -1.88 -16.69
N LEU A 111 16.88 -3.22 -16.81
CA LEU A 111 17.79 -3.96 -17.65
C LEU A 111 17.00 -4.72 -18.73
N ASN A 112 17.00 -4.20 -19.96
CA ASN A 112 16.29 -4.78 -21.08
C ASN A 112 17.27 -5.15 -22.22
N ASN A 113 17.36 -6.43 -22.58
CA ASN A 113 18.24 -6.91 -23.66
C ASN A 113 19.71 -6.45 -23.50
N GLY A 114 20.21 -6.40 -22.27
CA GLY A 114 21.59 -5.98 -21.96
C GLY A 114 21.83 -4.47 -21.97
N LYS A 115 20.79 -3.66 -22.16
CA LYS A 115 20.85 -2.20 -22.07
C LYS A 115 20.23 -1.75 -20.77
N LYS A 116 20.91 -0.84 -20.06
CA LYS A 116 20.38 -0.16 -18.90
C LYS A 116 19.66 1.10 -19.34
N GLU A 117 18.48 1.31 -18.79
CA GLU A 117 17.68 2.52 -19.00
C GLU A 117 17.33 3.13 -17.65
N LEU A 118 17.54 4.43 -17.52
CA LEU A 118 17.11 5.22 -16.37
C LEU A 118 15.77 5.87 -16.69
N HIS A 119 14.79 5.59 -15.87
CA HIS A 119 13.45 6.17 -15.95
C HIS A 119 13.23 7.07 -14.76
N ASN A 120 12.81 8.31 -14.99
CA ASN A 120 12.36 9.22 -13.96
C ASN A 120 10.88 9.52 -14.17
N TYR A 121 10.12 9.46 -13.09
CA TYR A 121 8.69 9.74 -13.08
C TYR A 121 8.36 10.74 -12.00
N GLU A 122 7.30 11.52 -12.24
CA GLU A 122 6.63 12.32 -11.23
C GLU A 122 5.14 12.03 -11.29
N TRP A 123 4.50 11.80 -10.12
CA TRP A 123 3.09 11.49 -10.00
C TRP A 123 2.39 12.40 -9.00
N LEU A 124 1.10 12.61 -9.27
CA LEU A 124 0.13 13.03 -8.26
C LEU A 124 -0.65 11.79 -7.84
N GLU A 125 -0.66 11.52 -6.55
CA GLU A 125 -1.21 10.28 -6.02
C GLU A 125 -2.21 10.52 -4.91
N SER A 126 -3.17 9.61 -4.79
CA SER A 126 -4.09 9.58 -3.67
C SER A 126 -4.46 8.17 -3.28
N ALA A 127 -4.74 7.98 -1.98
CA ALA A 127 -5.12 6.70 -1.44
C ALA A 127 -6.30 6.86 -0.46
N TYR A 128 -7.24 5.92 -0.52
CA TYR A 128 -8.26 5.72 0.48
C TYR A 128 -7.95 4.48 1.30
N LEU A 129 -7.87 4.66 2.62
CA LEU A 129 -7.49 3.62 3.56
C LEU A 129 -8.65 3.31 4.50
N VAL A 130 -8.75 2.04 4.89
CA VAL A 130 -9.77 1.56 5.82
C VAL A 130 -9.13 0.62 6.86
N ARG A 131 -9.74 0.55 8.04
CA ARG A 131 -9.28 -0.37 9.09
C ARG A 131 -9.90 -1.75 8.88
N VAL A 132 -9.05 -2.76 8.69
CA VAL A 132 -9.43 -4.18 8.53
C VAL A 132 -8.72 -5.00 9.59
N ASN A 133 -9.47 -5.66 10.47
CA ASN A 133 -8.93 -6.51 11.54
C ASN A 133 -7.87 -5.79 12.41
N GLY A 134 -8.11 -4.50 12.72
CA GLY A 134 -7.22 -3.68 13.52
C GLY A 134 -6.03 -3.06 12.79
N LYS A 135 -5.79 -3.41 11.52
CA LYS A 135 -4.73 -2.84 10.67
C LYS A 135 -5.30 -1.82 9.69
N LEU A 136 -4.58 -0.75 9.43
CA LEU A 136 -4.92 0.19 8.37
C LEU A 136 -4.43 -0.38 7.04
N LYS A 137 -5.32 -0.42 6.03
CA LYS A 137 -5.03 -0.96 4.70
C LYS A 137 -5.57 -0.06 3.61
N ILE A 138 -4.87 -0.01 2.50
CA ILE A 138 -5.26 0.76 1.31
C ILE A 138 -6.33 -0.03 0.56
N LYS A 139 -7.48 0.58 0.35
CA LYS A 139 -8.59 0.01 -0.40
C LYS A 139 -8.64 0.50 -1.83
N PHE A 140 -8.31 1.76 -2.03
CA PHE A 140 -8.28 2.40 -3.35
C PHE A 140 -7.01 3.22 -3.47
N TYR A 141 -6.39 3.17 -4.64
CA TYR A 141 -5.24 3.98 -4.99
C TYR A 141 -5.44 4.61 -6.37
N PHE A 142 -5.04 5.85 -6.51
CA PHE A 142 -5.03 6.58 -7.77
C PHE A 142 -3.64 7.17 -8.00
N SER A 143 -3.11 6.96 -9.20
CA SER A 143 -1.82 7.47 -9.63
C SER A 143 -2.00 8.16 -11.00
N ASP A 144 -1.57 9.40 -11.09
CA ASP A 144 -1.57 10.19 -12.32
C ASP A 144 -0.13 10.64 -12.65
N THR A 145 0.42 10.12 -13.73
CA THR A 145 1.76 10.49 -14.20
C THR A 145 1.74 11.88 -14.81
N VAL A 146 2.40 12.85 -14.15
CA VAL A 146 2.46 14.24 -14.61
C VAL A 146 3.74 14.57 -15.38
N ASN A 147 4.80 13.80 -15.17
CA ASN A 147 6.06 13.93 -15.90
C ASN A 147 6.79 12.60 -15.97
N GLN A 148 7.47 12.35 -17.11
CA GLN A 148 8.32 11.17 -17.29
C GLN A 148 9.47 11.45 -18.25
N SER A 149 10.61 10.82 -18.00
CA SER A 149 11.74 10.79 -18.93
C SER A 149 12.45 9.44 -18.90
N THR A 150 13.04 9.07 -20.02
CA THR A 150 13.84 7.84 -20.15
C THR A 150 15.13 8.15 -20.87
N GLU A 151 16.25 7.65 -20.35
CA GLU A 151 17.56 7.78 -20.98
C GLU A 151 18.32 6.45 -20.90
N VAL A 152 19.10 6.12 -21.95
CA VAL A 152 20.00 4.97 -21.94
C VAL A 152 21.25 5.33 -21.16
N ILE A 153 21.61 4.50 -20.20
CA ILE A 153 22.82 4.67 -19.37
C ILE A 153 23.80 3.50 -19.63
N GLN A 154 25.07 3.77 -19.37
CA GLN A 154 26.13 2.77 -19.59
C GLN A 154 26.31 1.86 -18.36
#